data_15d789aba42533e8c522b1f51a509f4d
#
_entry.id   15d789aba42533e8c522b1f51a509f4d
#
_cell.length_a   1.000
_cell.length_b   1.000
_cell.length_c   1.000
_cell.angle_alpha   90.00
_cell.angle_beta   90.00
_cell.angle_gamma   90.00
#
_symmetry.space_group_name_H-M   'P 1'
#
loop_
_entity.id
_entity.type
_entity.pdbx_description
1 polymer ?
#
loop_
_entity_poly.entity_id
_entity_poly.type
_entity_poly.pdbx_seq_one_letter_code
_entity_poly.pdbx_strand_id
1 'polypeptide(L)'
;RANYAAMMENMDTSIGMVLDKLKGLGLHKNTFVIFSSDNGGGASNKPLQGGKARMWEGGIRVPMLVTGPGIPANSQCDKPVAQWDYLSTMHDLCGSSAPLPDNLDGVSLRPVFEKGNEGRLAKRDTGFVFHFPAFYTIPITSYRDGDYKLMRHLNSEEIKLFNVAKDMGETKDLT
;
A
#
# COMPACT_ATOMS: atom_id res chain seq x y z
N ARG A 1 -22.62 12.31 -6.00
CA ARG A 1 -22.36 10.88 -6.34
C ARG A 1 -22.14 10.68 -7.84
N ALA A 2 -22.95 11.30 -8.72
CA ALA A 2 -22.80 11.16 -10.18
C ALA A 2 -21.43 11.65 -10.69
N ASN A 3 -20.99 12.84 -10.25
CA ASN A 3 -19.68 13.39 -10.63
C ASN A 3 -18.51 12.48 -10.20
N TYR A 4 -18.60 11.87 -9.01
CA TYR A 4 -17.58 10.95 -8.55
C TYR A 4 -17.51 9.68 -9.42
N ALA A 5 -18.68 9.12 -9.77
CA ALA A 5 -18.74 7.96 -10.67
C ALA A 5 -18.14 8.29 -12.05
N ALA A 6 -18.50 9.45 -12.62
CA ALA A 6 -17.94 9.91 -13.90
C ALA A 6 -16.42 10.12 -13.85
N MET A 7 -15.88 10.61 -12.72
CA MET A 7 -14.43 10.71 -12.53
C MET A 7 -13.75 9.33 -12.49
N MET A 8 -14.36 8.35 -11.83
CA MET A 8 -13.86 6.98 -11.80
C MET A 8 -13.87 6.33 -13.18
N GLU A 9 -14.94 6.53 -13.96
CA GLU A 9 -15.05 6.04 -15.32
C GLU A 9 -13.99 6.66 -16.25
N ASN A 10 -13.77 7.98 -16.14
CA ASN A 10 -12.71 8.65 -16.89
C ASN A 10 -11.32 8.14 -16.52
N MET A 11 -11.06 7.90 -15.24
CA MET A 11 -9.80 7.34 -14.78
C MET A 11 -9.59 5.93 -15.36
N ASP A 12 -10.60 5.07 -15.26
CA ASP A 12 -10.54 3.70 -15.80
C ASP A 12 -10.30 3.71 -17.32
N THR A 13 -11.01 4.56 -18.06
CA THR A 13 -10.80 4.75 -19.49
C THR A 13 -9.36 5.20 -19.80
N SER A 14 -8.83 6.15 -19.04
CA SER A 14 -7.46 6.66 -19.23
C SER A 14 -6.42 5.58 -18.98
N ILE A 15 -6.60 4.78 -17.93
CA ILE A 15 -5.75 3.62 -17.64
C ILE A 15 -5.82 2.61 -18.80
N GLY A 16 -7.02 2.30 -19.28
CA GLY A 16 -7.23 1.43 -20.45
C GLY A 16 -6.44 1.90 -21.66
N MET A 17 -6.52 3.19 -22.00
CA MET A 17 -5.76 3.79 -23.12
C MET A 17 -4.24 3.59 -22.99
N VAL A 18 -3.69 3.75 -21.78
CA VAL A 18 -2.26 3.52 -21.51
C VAL A 18 -1.90 2.05 -21.73
N LEU A 19 -2.69 1.14 -21.17
CA LEU A 19 -2.46 -0.30 -21.31
C LEU A 19 -2.56 -0.77 -22.76
N ASP A 20 -3.56 -0.28 -23.49
CA ASP A 20 -3.73 -0.60 -24.93
C ASP A 20 -2.56 -0.05 -25.75
N LYS A 21 -2.06 1.14 -25.43
CA LYS A 21 -0.89 1.71 -26.09
C LYS A 21 0.36 0.85 -25.86
N LEU A 22 0.62 0.43 -24.62
CA LEU A 22 1.71 -0.47 -24.28
C LEU A 22 1.61 -1.80 -25.06
N LYS A 23 0.39 -2.34 -25.12
CA LYS A 23 0.11 -3.58 -25.88
C LYS A 23 0.32 -3.39 -27.37
N GLY A 24 -0.21 -2.31 -27.95
CA GLY A 24 -0.08 -1.99 -29.37
C GLY A 24 1.36 -1.77 -29.82
N LEU A 25 2.22 -1.28 -28.92
CA LEU A 25 3.65 -1.11 -29.16
C LEU A 25 4.48 -2.38 -28.84
N GLY A 26 3.86 -3.45 -28.36
CA GLY A 26 4.56 -4.67 -27.93
C GLY A 26 5.36 -4.52 -26.64
N LEU A 27 5.28 -3.36 -25.96
CA LEU A 27 6.08 -3.04 -24.76
C LEU A 27 5.58 -3.76 -23.50
N HIS A 28 4.32 -4.19 -23.47
CA HIS A 28 3.71 -4.87 -22.30
C HIS A 28 4.48 -6.11 -21.84
N LYS A 29 5.26 -6.74 -22.74
CA LYS A 29 6.09 -7.92 -22.44
C LYS A 29 7.34 -7.60 -21.61
N ASN A 30 7.72 -6.32 -21.54
CA ASN A 30 8.91 -5.85 -20.83
C ASN A 30 8.60 -4.58 -19.99
N THR A 31 7.36 -4.46 -19.49
CA THR A 31 6.95 -3.33 -18.68
C THR A 31 6.19 -3.84 -17.48
N PHE A 32 6.60 -3.40 -16.28
CA PHE A 32 5.82 -3.56 -15.07
C PHE A 32 4.87 -2.38 -14.94
N VAL A 33 3.61 -2.67 -14.64
CA VAL A 33 2.60 -1.65 -14.35
C VAL A 33 2.11 -1.86 -12.92
N ILE A 34 2.24 -0.84 -12.10
CA ILE A 34 1.76 -0.81 -10.72
C ILE A 34 0.65 0.23 -10.63
N PHE A 35 -0.54 -0.19 -10.25
CA PHE A 35 -1.65 0.69 -9.92
C PHE A 35 -1.86 0.68 -8.42
N SER A 36 -1.86 1.84 -7.81
CA SER A 36 -2.08 2.00 -6.37
C SER A 36 -2.71 3.37 -6.08
N SER A 37 -3.36 3.50 -4.94
CA SER A 37 -3.79 4.80 -4.42
C SER A 37 -2.69 5.39 -3.51
N ASP A 38 -2.60 6.71 -3.45
CA ASP A 38 -1.66 7.43 -2.58
C ASP A 38 -2.05 7.35 -1.09
N ASN A 39 -3.36 7.31 -0.81
CA ASN A 39 -3.94 7.23 0.54
C ASN A 39 -5.40 6.75 0.45
N GLY A 40 -6.01 6.49 1.58
CA GLY A 40 -7.42 6.11 1.65
C GLY A 40 -8.37 7.22 1.22
N GLY A 41 -9.55 6.85 0.76
CA GLY A 41 -10.54 7.78 0.23
C GLY A 41 -11.06 8.79 1.27
N GLY A 42 -11.50 9.95 0.80
CA GLY A 42 -12.14 10.98 1.64
C GLY A 42 -13.61 10.69 1.98
N ALA A 43 -14.22 9.70 1.31
CA ALA A 43 -15.58 9.23 1.56
C ALA A 43 -15.58 8.04 2.54
N SER A 44 -16.68 7.27 2.57
CA SER A 44 -16.75 6.06 3.39
C SER A 44 -15.83 4.96 2.85
N ASN A 45 -14.97 4.43 3.71
CA ASN A 45 -14.08 3.30 3.40
C ASN A 45 -14.52 2.00 4.08
N LYS A 46 -15.79 1.90 4.48
CA LYS A 46 -16.31 0.71 5.18
C LYS A 46 -15.97 -0.58 4.44
N PRO A 47 -15.58 -1.65 5.15
CA PRO A 47 -15.60 -1.84 6.62
C PRO A 47 -14.44 -1.15 7.37
N LEU A 48 -13.46 -0.56 6.67
CA LEU A 48 -12.29 0.08 7.28
C LEU A 48 -12.69 1.39 7.96
N GLN A 49 -12.12 1.66 9.14
CA GLN A 49 -12.29 2.95 9.81
C GLN A 49 -11.41 4.04 9.19
N GLY A 50 -11.85 5.28 9.38
CA GLY A 50 -11.11 6.45 8.92
C GLY A 50 -11.12 6.63 7.41
N GLY A 51 -10.14 7.35 6.90
CA GLY A 51 -9.97 7.72 5.51
C GLY A 51 -8.79 8.66 5.37
N LYS A 52 -8.76 9.45 4.31
CA LYS A 52 -7.69 10.40 4.02
C LYS A 52 -7.30 11.21 5.26
N ALA A 53 -5.99 11.37 5.49
CA ALA A 53 -5.41 12.06 6.63
C ALA A 53 -5.68 11.40 8.00
N ARG A 54 -5.97 10.12 8.04
CA ARG A 54 -6.16 9.32 9.26
C ARG A 54 -5.27 8.09 9.25
N MET A 55 -4.77 7.69 10.44
CA MET A 55 -3.89 6.52 10.58
C MET A 55 -4.64 5.20 10.82
N TRP A 56 -5.96 5.20 10.70
CA TRP A 56 -6.80 4.00 10.65
C TRP A 56 -6.60 3.26 9.32
N GLU A 57 -6.94 1.99 9.27
CA GLU A 57 -6.80 1.19 8.04
C GLU A 57 -7.46 1.86 6.82
N GLY A 58 -8.62 2.53 6.99
CA GLY A 58 -9.27 3.26 5.91
C GLY A 58 -8.48 4.45 5.36
N GLY A 59 -7.47 4.92 6.07
CA GLY A 59 -6.59 6.01 5.62
C GLY A 59 -5.28 5.52 5.00
N ILE A 60 -4.77 4.35 5.43
CA ILE A 60 -3.44 3.86 5.06
C ILE A 60 -3.48 2.56 4.24
N ARG A 61 -4.54 1.76 4.34
CA ARG A 61 -4.70 0.55 3.55
C ARG A 61 -5.32 0.87 2.21
N VAL A 62 -4.53 0.78 1.16
CA VAL A 62 -4.90 1.16 -0.20
C VAL A 62 -4.87 -0.04 -1.14
N PRO A 63 -5.66 -0.04 -2.23
CA PRO A 63 -5.57 -1.07 -3.25
C PRO A 63 -4.21 -1.00 -3.95
N MET A 64 -3.70 -2.15 -4.34
CA MET A 64 -2.53 -2.28 -5.18
C MET A 64 -2.73 -3.43 -6.17
N LEU A 65 -2.52 -3.14 -7.45
CA LEU A 65 -2.56 -4.10 -8.54
C LEU A 65 -1.24 -4.04 -9.29
N VAL A 66 -0.70 -5.18 -9.64
CA VAL A 66 0.58 -5.25 -10.36
C VAL A 66 0.46 -6.22 -11.52
N THR A 67 1.01 -5.84 -12.66
CA THR A 67 1.18 -6.71 -13.82
C THR A 67 2.53 -6.48 -14.47
N GLY A 68 3.09 -7.50 -15.09
CA GLY A 68 4.39 -7.43 -15.76
C GLY A 68 5.03 -8.79 -16.01
N PRO A 69 6.24 -8.79 -16.55
CA PRO A 69 6.98 -10.02 -16.80
C PRO A 69 7.17 -10.87 -15.55
N GLY A 70 6.86 -12.17 -15.63
CA GLY A 70 7.03 -13.10 -14.51
C GLY A 70 5.99 -13.02 -13.41
N ILE A 71 5.01 -12.09 -13.48
CA ILE A 71 3.93 -11.99 -12.50
C ILE A 71 2.79 -12.95 -12.90
N PRO A 72 2.41 -13.91 -12.04
CA PRO A 72 1.32 -14.83 -12.32
C PRO A 72 -0.02 -14.10 -12.44
N ALA A 73 -0.80 -14.43 -13.46
CA ALA A 73 -2.17 -13.92 -13.57
C ALA A 73 -3.07 -14.46 -12.45
N ASN A 74 -4.04 -13.65 -12.02
CA ASN A 74 -5.02 -14.02 -10.99
C ASN A 74 -4.39 -14.46 -9.64
N SER A 75 -3.19 -13.97 -9.35
CA SER A 75 -2.55 -14.19 -8.06
C SER A 75 -2.97 -13.12 -7.04
N GLN A 76 -2.94 -13.48 -5.78
CA GLN A 76 -3.21 -12.58 -4.66
C GLN A 76 -2.10 -12.71 -3.61
N CYS A 77 -1.79 -11.60 -2.94
CA CYS A 77 -0.85 -11.57 -1.84
C CYS A 77 -1.42 -10.73 -0.70
N ASP A 78 -1.45 -11.31 0.50
CA ASP A 78 -1.98 -10.67 1.72
C ASP A 78 -0.88 -10.09 2.61
N LYS A 79 0.38 -10.19 2.18
CA LYS A 79 1.50 -9.64 2.95
C LYS A 79 1.44 -8.12 3.00
N PRO A 80 1.64 -7.52 4.17
CA PRO A 80 1.71 -6.08 4.29
C PRO A 80 2.94 -5.54 3.56
N VAL A 81 2.72 -4.55 2.71
CA VAL A 81 3.72 -3.84 1.93
C VAL A 81 3.44 -2.35 1.99
N ALA A 82 4.39 -1.52 1.59
CA ALA A 82 4.23 -0.07 1.64
C ALA A 82 4.80 0.62 0.39
N GLN A 83 4.39 1.85 0.14
CA GLN A 83 4.83 2.60 -1.05
C GLN A 83 6.33 2.93 -1.03
N TRP A 84 6.95 3.05 0.14
CA TRP A 84 8.41 3.20 0.24
C TRP A 84 9.20 1.96 -0.20
N ASP A 85 8.53 0.82 -0.43
CA ASP A 85 9.14 -0.37 -1.03
C ASP A 85 9.36 -0.23 -2.54
N TYR A 86 8.73 0.75 -3.19
CA TYR A 86 8.78 0.87 -4.66
C TYR A 86 10.18 1.14 -5.17
N LEU A 87 10.98 1.97 -4.49
CA LEU A 87 12.35 2.25 -4.94
C LEU A 87 13.19 0.98 -4.99
N SER A 88 13.23 0.21 -3.90
CA SER A 88 13.95 -1.07 -3.84
C SER A 88 13.42 -2.08 -4.85
N THR A 89 12.09 -2.08 -5.06
CA THR A 89 11.43 -2.97 -6.02
C THR A 89 11.80 -2.62 -7.45
N MET A 90 11.71 -1.35 -7.83
CA MET A 90 12.06 -0.90 -9.20
C MET A 90 13.54 -1.15 -9.49
N HIS A 91 14.42 -0.88 -8.53
CA HIS A 91 15.84 -1.16 -8.63
C HIS A 91 16.11 -2.65 -8.95
N ASP A 92 15.46 -3.54 -8.21
CA ASP A 92 15.58 -4.99 -8.40
C ASP A 92 14.97 -5.46 -9.73
N LEU A 93 13.75 -5.02 -10.07
CA LEU A 93 13.07 -5.39 -11.30
C LEU A 93 13.81 -4.92 -12.57
N CYS A 94 14.48 -3.77 -12.49
CA CYS A 94 15.30 -3.25 -13.58
C CYS A 94 16.67 -3.93 -13.67
N GLY A 95 17.03 -4.79 -12.71
CA GLY A 95 18.36 -5.41 -12.66
C GLY A 95 19.49 -4.38 -12.48
N SER A 96 19.20 -3.29 -11.77
CA SER A 96 20.18 -2.24 -11.53
C SER A 96 21.30 -2.73 -10.61
N SER A 97 22.53 -2.36 -10.93
CA SER A 97 23.71 -2.56 -10.07
C SER A 97 24.15 -1.29 -9.33
N ALA A 98 23.44 -0.18 -9.51
CA ALA A 98 23.74 1.05 -8.79
C ALA A 98 23.52 0.85 -7.29
N PRO A 99 24.36 1.42 -6.41
CA PRO A 99 24.14 1.29 -4.97
C PRO A 99 22.85 2.01 -4.57
N LEU A 100 22.04 1.36 -3.73
CA LEU A 100 20.93 1.99 -3.03
C LEU A 100 21.46 2.72 -1.78
N PRO A 101 20.77 3.76 -1.30
CA PRO A 101 21.08 4.38 -0.02
C PRO A 101 21.06 3.37 1.13
N ASP A 102 22.02 3.45 2.06
CA ASP A 102 22.16 2.50 3.17
C ASP A 102 21.00 2.55 4.18
N ASN A 103 20.25 3.66 4.21
CA ASN A 103 19.18 3.93 5.17
C ASN A 103 17.77 3.79 4.58
N LEU A 104 17.57 2.89 3.61
CA LEU A 104 16.24 2.64 3.05
C LEU A 104 15.39 1.78 3.98
N ASP A 105 14.19 2.27 4.30
CA ASP A 105 13.17 1.49 5.01
C ASP A 105 12.51 0.43 4.11
N GLY A 106 12.54 0.64 2.80
CA GLY A 106 11.89 -0.19 1.79
C GLY A 106 12.68 -1.44 1.42
N VAL A 107 11.95 -2.53 1.17
CA VAL A 107 12.50 -3.79 0.66
C VAL A 107 11.94 -4.09 -0.73
N SER A 108 12.63 -4.93 -1.53
CA SER A 108 12.10 -5.35 -2.82
C SER A 108 10.85 -6.22 -2.66
N LEU A 109 9.79 -5.87 -3.38
CA LEU A 109 8.54 -6.63 -3.46
C LEU A 109 8.57 -7.70 -4.57
N ARG A 110 9.64 -7.79 -5.35
CA ARG A 110 9.75 -8.77 -6.44
C ARG A 110 9.39 -10.20 -6.01
N PRO A 111 9.86 -10.72 -4.86
CA PRO A 111 9.50 -12.08 -4.45
C PRO A 111 7.99 -12.31 -4.28
N VAL A 112 7.25 -11.30 -3.78
CA VAL A 112 5.79 -11.41 -3.63
C VAL A 112 5.04 -11.12 -4.93
N PHE A 113 5.60 -10.35 -5.83
CA PHE A 113 5.05 -10.18 -7.17
C PHE A 113 5.11 -11.48 -7.98
N GLU A 114 6.22 -12.21 -7.88
CA GLU A 114 6.42 -13.45 -8.62
C GLU A 114 5.74 -14.67 -7.99
N LYS A 115 5.61 -14.71 -6.65
CA LYS A 115 5.21 -15.90 -5.88
C LYS A 115 4.02 -15.68 -4.94
N GLY A 116 3.39 -14.51 -4.96
CA GLY A 116 2.28 -14.20 -4.06
C GLY A 116 2.66 -14.40 -2.58
N ASN A 117 1.80 -15.06 -1.83
CA ASN A 117 2.02 -15.32 -0.40
C ASN A 117 3.23 -16.22 -0.09
N GLU A 118 3.74 -16.99 -1.05
CA GLU A 118 4.95 -17.81 -0.89
C GLU A 118 6.24 -16.99 -1.01
N GLY A 119 6.19 -15.82 -1.63
CA GLY A 119 7.33 -14.92 -1.76
C GLY A 119 7.84 -14.45 -0.40
N ARG A 120 9.16 -14.50 -0.17
CA ARG A 120 9.78 -14.07 1.08
C ARG A 120 10.37 -12.68 0.90
N LEU A 121 9.82 -11.71 1.62
CA LEU A 121 10.40 -10.37 1.71
C LEU A 121 11.64 -10.40 2.61
N ALA A 122 12.60 -9.53 2.33
CA ALA A 122 13.69 -9.26 3.25
C ALA A 122 13.11 -8.80 4.61
N LYS A 123 13.84 -9.12 5.68
CA LYS A 123 13.44 -8.66 7.03
C LYS A 123 13.57 -7.14 7.08
N ARG A 124 12.55 -6.48 7.58
CA ARG A 124 12.62 -5.06 7.95
C ARG A 124 13.22 -4.96 9.34
N ASP A 125 14.00 -3.94 9.57
CA ASP A 125 14.58 -3.67 10.90
C ASP A 125 13.50 -3.23 11.87
N THR A 126 12.46 -2.56 11.37
CA THR A 126 11.27 -2.14 12.11
C THR A 126 10.00 -2.59 11.41
N GLY A 127 8.87 -2.56 12.12
CA GLY A 127 7.54 -2.64 11.51
C GLY A 127 7.22 -1.39 10.68
N PHE A 128 5.97 -1.25 10.28
CA PHE A 128 5.51 -0.08 9.52
C PHE A 128 5.18 1.07 10.48
N VAL A 129 5.89 2.18 10.36
CA VAL A 129 5.63 3.41 11.12
C VAL A 129 4.92 4.42 10.23
N PHE A 130 3.76 4.90 10.69
CA PHE A 130 3.04 6.00 10.05
C PHE A 130 2.91 7.12 11.07
N HIS A 131 3.49 8.27 10.78
CA HIS A 131 3.50 9.43 11.66
C HIS A 131 2.83 10.60 10.95
N PHE A 132 1.69 11.03 11.49
CA PHE A 132 0.92 12.13 10.92
C PHE A 132 0.57 13.17 12.00
N PRO A 133 1.47 14.12 12.27
CA PRO A 133 1.31 15.11 13.34
C PRO A 133 0.46 16.32 12.92
N ALA A 134 -0.36 16.20 11.86
CA ALA A 134 -1.09 17.33 11.30
C ALA A 134 -2.14 17.89 12.28
N PHE A 135 -2.11 19.19 12.48
CA PHE A 135 -2.97 19.92 13.42
C PHE A 135 -4.44 20.06 12.96
N TYR A 136 -4.75 19.84 11.68
CA TYR A 136 -6.12 19.89 11.17
C TYR A 136 -6.88 18.57 11.33
N THR A 137 -6.24 17.56 11.88
CA THR A 137 -6.84 16.29 12.28
C THR A 137 -6.37 15.92 13.68
N ILE A 138 -6.82 14.78 14.21
CA ILE A 138 -6.24 14.24 15.43
C ILE A 138 -4.83 13.72 15.08
N PRO A 139 -3.75 14.31 15.62
CA PRO A 139 -2.40 13.86 15.33
C PRO A 139 -2.15 12.49 15.95
N ILE A 140 -1.78 11.54 15.12
CA ILE A 140 -1.61 10.13 15.50
C ILE A 140 -0.31 9.60 14.92
N THR A 141 0.39 8.78 15.71
CA THR A 141 1.40 7.85 15.23
C THR A 141 0.82 6.44 15.29
N SER A 142 0.98 5.66 14.23
CA SER A 142 0.69 4.24 14.27
C SER A 142 1.93 3.41 13.94
N TYR A 143 2.02 2.27 14.59
CA TYR A 143 3.06 1.26 14.37
C TYR A 143 2.41 -0.08 14.13
N ARG A 144 2.73 -0.69 12.99
CA ARG A 144 2.24 -2.03 12.66
C ARG A 144 3.41 -3.00 12.60
N ASP A 145 3.30 -4.08 13.37
CA ASP A 145 4.20 -5.21 13.29
C ASP A 145 3.39 -6.52 13.18
N GLY A 146 3.61 -7.25 12.11
CA GLY A 146 2.81 -8.42 11.79
C GLY A 146 1.32 -8.12 11.74
N ASP A 147 0.55 -8.82 12.58
CA ASP A 147 -0.90 -8.72 12.69
C ASP A 147 -1.36 -7.58 13.59
N TYR A 148 -0.48 -6.99 14.38
CA TYR A 148 -0.85 -6.01 15.39
C TYR A 148 -0.52 -4.59 14.94
N LYS A 149 -1.39 -3.67 15.31
CA LYS A 149 -1.23 -2.23 15.07
C LYS A 149 -1.50 -1.46 16.35
N LEU A 150 -0.48 -0.74 16.79
CA LEU A 150 -0.55 0.22 17.88
C LEU A 150 -0.82 1.61 17.31
N MET A 151 -1.70 2.36 17.94
CA MET A 151 -1.97 3.76 17.62
C MET A 151 -1.80 4.59 18.88
N ARG A 152 -1.05 5.69 18.78
CA ARG A 152 -0.86 6.67 19.86
C ARG A 152 -1.36 8.04 19.43
N HIS A 153 -2.26 8.61 20.19
CA HIS A 153 -2.67 9.99 20.04
C HIS A 153 -1.61 10.92 20.62
N LEU A 154 -1.15 11.90 19.82
CA LEU A 154 -0.04 12.76 20.23
C LEU A 154 -0.47 13.88 21.20
N ASN A 155 -1.77 14.20 21.24
CA ASN A 155 -2.34 15.23 22.11
C ASN A 155 -2.92 14.67 23.42
N SER A 156 -2.79 13.37 23.66
CA SER A 156 -3.30 12.70 24.85
C SER A 156 -2.45 11.46 25.18
N GLU A 157 -2.71 10.86 26.34
CA GLU A 157 -2.11 9.57 26.73
C GLU A 157 -2.81 8.36 26.08
N GLU A 158 -3.78 8.59 25.20
CA GLU A 158 -4.56 7.52 24.60
C GLU A 158 -3.71 6.66 23.66
N ILE A 159 -3.71 5.38 23.95
CA ILE A 159 -3.08 4.33 23.14
C ILE A 159 -4.18 3.31 22.79
N LYS A 160 -4.16 2.79 21.57
CA LYS A 160 -5.04 1.72 21.11
C LYS A 160 -4.24 0.63 20.46
N LEU A 161 -4.67 -0.61 20.65
CA LEU A 161 -4.05 -1.79 20.05
C LEU A 161 -5.11 -2.62 19.31
N PHE A 162 -4.83 -2.99 18.08
CA PHE A 162 -5.71 -3.79 17.24
C PHE A 162 -4.99 -4.99 16.65
N ASN A 163 -5.70 -6.10 16.47
CA ASN A 163 -5.25 -7.18 15.58
C ASN A 163 -5.90 -6.99 14.21
N VAL A 164 -5.22 -6.30 13.31
CA VAL A 164 -5.77 -5.91 12.00
C VAL A 164 -5.88 -7.06 10.99
N ALA A 165 -5.31 -8.22 11.28
CA ALA A 165 -5.54 -9.43 10.50
C ALA A 165 -6.91 -10.07 10.79
N LYS A 166 -7.38 -9.99 12.04
CA LYS A 166 -8.67 -10.54 12.47
C LYS A 166 -9.78 -9.50 12.52
N ASP A 167 -9.42 -8.26 12.73
CA ASP A 167 -10.32 -7.10 12.85
C ASP A 167 -9.80 -5.95 11.99
N MET A 168 -9.95 -6.10 10.67
CA MET A 168 -9.54 -5.11 9.67
C MET A 168 -10.28 -3.77 9.84
N GLY A 169 -11.45 -3.79 10.48
CA GLY A 169 -12.25 -2.61 10.80
C GLY A 169 -11.82 -1.89 12.08
N GLU A 170 -10.83 -2.41 12.82
CA GLU A 170 -10.30 -1.81 14.06
C GLU A 170 -11.41 -1.49 15.06
N THR A 171 -12.36 -2.42 15.22
CA THR A 171 -13.57 -2.24 16.05
C THR A 171 -13.36 -2.67 17.49
N LYS A 172 -12.38 -3.56 17.74
CA LYS A 172 -12.08 -4.13 19.06
C LYS A 172 -10.71 -3.68 19.53
N ASP A 173 -10.67 -2.70 20.42
CA ASP A 173 -9.47 -2.29 21.13
C ASP A 173 -9.02 -3.40 22.10
N LEU A 174 -7.71 -3.69 22.11
CA LEU A 174 -7.09 -4.74 22.90
C LEU A 174 -6.21 -4.19 24.04
N THR A 175 -6.21 -2.85 24.28
CA THR A 175 -5.49 -2.24 25.44
C THR A 175 -6.14 -2.58 26.76
#